data_d214600e4e9060531f2fc9f4c0891348
#
_entry.id   d214600e4e9060531f2fc9f4c0891348
#
_cell.length_a   1.000
_cell.length_b   1.000
_cell.length_c   1.000
_cell.angle_alpha   90.00
_cell.angle_beta   90.00
_cell.angle_gamma   90.00
#
_symmetry.space_group_name_H-M   'P 1'
#
loop_
_entity.id
_entity.type
_entity.pdbx_description
1 polymer ?
#
loop_
_entity_poly.entity_id
_entity_poly.type
_entity_poly.pdbx_seq_one_letter_code
_entity_poly.pdbx_strand_id
1 'polypeptide(L)'
;MRGNNKRFQLVGYLEKFTIRGNTAHIIERSRRLQVAEQLIVEEGAKVCKIAVIDKGHKNGNEAHVVYDNGVVKIYNERTGKFITVLIARLPQIERYRINVPPAMKQKIKSHVEKGLNEIEF
;
A
#
# COMPACT_ATOMS: atom_id res chain seq x y z
N MET A 1 22.88 4.09 -9.98
CA MET A 1 22.42 5.38 -10.41
C MET A 1 20.92 5.55 -10.31
N ARG A 2 20.19 4.78 -11.05
CA ARG A 2 18.72 4.84 -10.97
C ARG A 2 18.20 4.50 -9.58
N GLY A 3 18.88 3.64 -8.84
CA GLY A 3 18.48 3.28 -7.49
C GLY A 3 18.53 4.44 -6.50
N ASN A 4 19.57 5.26 -6.60
CA ASN A 4 19.68 6.44 -5.72
C ASN A 4 18.66 7.52 -6.08
N ASN A 5 18.46 7.75 -7.37
CA ASN A 5 17.46 8.67 -7.83
C ASN A 5 16.05 8.21 -7.45
N LYS A 6 15.83 6.90 -7.48
CA LYS A 6 14.56 6.31 -7.06
C LYS A 6 14.24 6.57 -5.59
N ARG A 7 15.24 6.64 -4.71
CA ARG A 7 14.98 6.96 -3.29
C ARG A 7 14.34 8.32 -3.11
N PHE A 8 14.88 9.34 -3.76
CA PHE A 8 14.30 10.67 -3.72
C PHE A 8 12.93 10.70 -4.40
N GLN A 9 12.81 10.02 -5.52
CA GLN A 9 11.55 9.91 -6.23
C GLN A 9 10.48 9.20 -5.39
N LEU A 10 10.88 8.20 -4.59
CA LEU A 10 9.95 7.47 -3.74
C LEU A 10 9.31 8.36 -2.68
N VAL A 11 10.08 9.28 -2.10
CA VAL A 11 9.51 10.24 -1.14
C VAL A 11 8.52 11.17 -1.85
N GLY A 12 8.89 11.69 -3.02
CA GLY A 12 8.00 12.50 -3.83
C GLY A 12 6.77 11.76 -4.30
N TYR A 13 6.92 10.50 -4.66
CA TYR A 13 5.79 9.66 -5.02
C TYR A 13 4.84 9.45 -3.84
N LEU A 14 5.37 9.24 -2.66
CA LEU A 14 4.55 9.05 -1.47
C LEU A 14 3.68 10.28 -1.22
N GLU A 15 4.24 11.48 -1.27
CA GLU A 15 3.50 12.71 -1.11
C GLU A 15 2.44 12.87 -2.20
N LYS A 16 2.83 12.64 -3.45
CA LYS A 16 1.95 12.71 -4.61
C LYS A 16 0.78 11.74 -4.48
N PHE A 17 1.06 10.49 -4.11
CA PHE A 17 0.04 9.47 -3.99
C PHE A 17 -0.88 9.76 -2.82
N THR A 18 -0.34 10.22 -1.71
CA THR A 18 -1.15 10.57 -0.53
C THR A 18 -2.13 11.70 -0.86
N ILE A 19 -1.65 12.71 -1.56
CA ILE A 19 -2.49 13.86 -1.92
C ILE A 19 -3.56 13.48 -2.94
N ARG A 20 -3.18 12.75 -3.98
CA ARG A 20 -4.10 12.43 -5.09
C ARG A 20 -4.95 11.21 -4.84
N GLY A 21 -4.41 10.21 -4.15
CA GLY A 21 -5.06 8.94 -3.96
C GLY A 21 -6.06 8.90 -2.83
N ASN A 22 -5.90 9.75 -1.84
CA ASN A 22 -6.72 9.75 -0.63
C ASN A 22 -7.67 10.94 -0.58
N THR A 23 -8.43 11.14 -1.64
CA THR A 23 -9.47 12.15 -1.64
C THR A 23 -10.62 11.69 -0.77
N ALA A 24 -11.32 12.64 -0.14
CA ALA A 24 -12.48 12.35 0.68
C ALA A 24 -13.52 11.52 -0.09
N HIS A 25 -13.68 11.80 -1.37
CA HIS A 25 -14.62 11.08 -2.23
C HIS A 25 -14.27 9.60 -2.37
N ILE A 26 -12.99 9.26 -2.54
CA ILE A 26 -12.53 7.87 -2.62
C ILE A 26 -12.74 7.19 -1.27
N ILE A 27 -12.37 7.86 -0.19
CA ILE A 27 -12.51 7.34 1.17
C ILE A 27 -13.96 7.02 1.49
N GLU A 28 -14.87 7.91 1.13
CA GLU A 28 -16.31 7.70 1.36
C GLU A 28 -16.87 6.50 0.59
N ARG A 29 -16.35 6.25 -0.60
CA ARG A 29 -16.86 5.16 -1.45
C ARG A 29 -16.29 3.80 -1.12
N SER A 30 -15.08 3.76 -0.63
CA SER A 30 -14.35 2.51 -0.44
C SER A 30 -14.31 2.12 1.02
N ARG A 31 -15.09 1.12 1.37
CA ARG A 31 -15.05 0.57 2.73
C ARG A 31 -13.68 0.01 3.07
N ARG A 32 -13.07 -0.72 2.14
CA ARG A 32 -11.74 -1.29 2.38
C ARG A 32 -10.70 -0.21 2.58
N LEU A 33 -10.78 0.89 1.82
CA LEU A 33 -9.86 2.00 2.02
C LEU A 33 -10.05 2.67 3.37
N GLN A 34 -11.29 2.86 3.81
CA GLN A 34 -11.58 3.41 5.14
C GLN A 34 -10.98 2.56 6.24
N VAL A 35 -11.19 1.26 6.17
CA VAL A 35 -10.63 0.31 7.15
C VAL A 35 -9.11 0.33 7.10
N ALA A 36 -8.52 0.33 5.91
CA ALA A 36 -7.08 0.37 5.75
C ALA A 36 -6.48 1.64 6.35
N GLU A 37 -7.09 2.80 6.10
CA GLU A 37 -6.65 4.06 6.69
C GLU A 37 -6.73 4.03 8.20
N GLN A 38 -7.81 3.47 8.73
CA GLN A 38 -7.99 3.33 10.16
C GLN A 38 -6.90 2.43 10.78
N LEU A 39 -6.59 1.31 10.13
CA LEU A 39 -5.54 0.41 10.59
C LEU A 39 -4.17 1.08 10.58
N ILE A 40 -3.89 1.90 9.54
CA ILE A 40 -2.63 2.65 9.48
C ILE A 40 -2.51 3.58 10.68
N VAL A 41 -3.56 4.32 11.01
CA VAL A 41 -3.56 5.26 12.13
C VAL A 41 -3.49 4.53 13.47
N GLU A 42 -4.38 3.57 13.69
CA GLU A 42 -4.49 2.88 14.97
C GLU A 42 -3.25 2.06 15.31
N GLU A 43 -2.63 1.46 14.31
CA GLU A 43 -1.45 0.62 14.51
C GLU A 43 -0.14 1.40 14.34
N GLY A 44 -0.23 2.69 14.09
CA GLY A 44 0.95 3.53 13.89
C GLY A 44 1.81 3.06 12.74
N ALA A 45 1.19 2.56 11.66
CA ALA A 45 1.91 1.96 10.56
C ALA A 45 2.67 3.00 9.75
N LYS A 46 3.85 2.61 9.29
CA LYS A 46 4.71 3.44 8.46
C LYS A 46 5.03 2.71 7.17
N VAL A 47 5.30 3.47 6.12
CA VAL A 47 5.71 2.89 4.84
C VAL A 47 7.06 2.21 5.02
N CYS A 48 7.14 0.94 4.69
CA CYS A 48 8.39 0.17 4.76
C CYS A 48 8.96 -0.14 3.37
N LYS A 49 8.14 -0.07 2.32
CA LYS A 49 8.64 -0.25 0.95
C LYS A 49 7.68 0.37 -0.05
N ILE A 50 8.23 0.88 -1.15
CA ILE A 50 7.45 1.23 -2.34
C ILE A 50 8.03 0.41 -3.49
N ALA A 51 7.20 -0.48 -4.05
CA ALA A 51 7.58 -1.34 -5.15
C ALA A 51 6.89 -0.87 -6.43
N VAL A 52 7.68 -0.67 -7.49
CA VAL A 52 7.13 -0.34 -8.80
C VAL A 52 7.02 -1.63 -9.59
N ILE A 53 5.80 -1.96 -9.97
CA ILE A 53 5.48 -3.20 -10.66
C ILE A 53 5.15 -2.88 -12.12
N ASP A 54 5.89 -3.50 -13.03
CA ASP A 54 5.61 -3.40 -14.45
C ASP A 54 4.47 -4.33 -14.81
N LYS A 55 3.37 -3.76 -15.25
CA LYS A 55 2.19 -4.53 -15.63
C LYS A 55 2.09 -4.74 -17.13
N GLY A 56 3.03 -4.22 -17.92
CA GLY A 56 2.97 -4.34 -19.37
C GLY A 56 1.80 -3.62 -20.02
N HIS A 57 1.19 -2.68 -19.30
CA HIS A 57 0.02 -1.95 -19.78
C HIS A 57 0.37 -0.64 -20.44
N LYS A 58 -0.48 -0.20 -21.37
CA LYS A 58 -0.40 1.13 -21.96
C LYS A 58 -0.42 2.23 -20.89
N ASN A 59 -1.08 1.99 -19.78
CA ASN A 59 -1.27 2.97 -18.71
C ASN A 59 -0.09 3.05 -17.75
N GLY A 60 0.95 2.24 -17.96
CA GLY A 60 2.17 2.30 -17.19
C GLY A 60 2.19 1.32 -16.02
N ASN A 61 3.16 1.56 -15.15
CA ASN A 61 3.43 0.69 -14.02
C ASN A 61 2.53 1.02 -12.81
N GLU A 62 2.47 0.09 -11.88
CA GLU A 62 1.83 0.32 -10.59
C GLU A 62 2.87 0.59 -9.52
N ALA A 63 2.57 1.51 -8.63
CA ALA A 63 3.37 1.75 -7.43
C ALA A 63 2.63 1.17 -6.23
N HIS A 64 3.26 0.22 -5.56
CA HIS A 64 2.70 -0.45 -4.38
C HIS A 64 3.37 0.11 -3.14
N VAL A 65 2.61 0.87 -2.36
CA VAL A 65 3.08 1.49 -1.12
C VAL A 65 2.76 0.53 0.02
N VAL A 66 3.78 -0.15 0.53
CA VAL A 66 3.64 -1.20 1.55
C VAL A 66 3.88 -0.60 2.93
N TYR A 67 2.90 -0.76 3.81
CA TYR A 67 3.00 -0.35 5.20
C TYR A 67 3.45 -1.52 6.08
N ASP A 68 4.08 -1.21 7.20
CA ASP A 68 4.64 -2.22 8.09
C ASP A 68 3.60 -2.95 8.94
N ASN A 69 2.33 -2.77 8.64
CA ASN A 69 1.23 -3.56 9.18
C ASN A 69 0.52 -4.42 8.12
N GLY A 70 1.07 -4.50 6.91
CA GLY A 70 0.50 -5.30 5.84
C GLY A 70 -0.53 -4.61 4.97
N VAL A 71 -0.82 -3.34 5.21
CA VAL A 71 -1.65 -2.56 4.30
C VAL A 71 -0.81 -2.18 3.09
N VAL A 72 -1.37 -2.33 1.89
CA VAL A 72 -0.71 -1.97 0.64
C VAL A 72 -1.65 -1.08 -0.17
N LYS A 73 -1.22 0.13 -0.45
CA LYS A 73 -1.94 1.05 -1.34
C LYS A 73 -1.32 0.98 -2.72
N ILE A 74 -2.15 0.83 -3.73
CA ILE A 74 -1.70 0.68 -5.12
C ILE A 74 -2.14 1.89 -5.92
N TYR A 75 -1.19 2.50 -6.60
CA TYR A 75 -1.38 3.70 -7.40
C TYR A 75 -0.85 3.49 -8.81
N ASN A 76 -1.36 4.27 -9.75
CA ASN A 76 -0.71 4.40 -11.05
C ASN A 76 0.59 5.18 -10.86
N GLU A 77 1.71 4.57 -11.21
CA GLU A 77 3.04 5.15 -10.97
C GLU A 77 3.22 6.46 -11.74
N ARG A 78 2.70 6.55 -12.95
CA ARG A 78 2.87 7.72 -13.80
C ARG A 78 1.99 8.89 -13.39
N THR A 79 0.72 8.64 -13.10
CA THR A 79 -0.26 9.69 -12.81
C THR A 79 -0.41 9.98 -11.32
N GLY A 80 -0.04 9.03 -10.47
CA GLY A 80 -0.27 9.09 -9.03
C GLY A 80 -1.72 8.84 -8.63
N LYS A 81 -2.57 8.42 -9.55
CA LYS A 81 -3.96 8.12 -9.24
C LYS A 81 -4.07 6.83 -8.44
N PHE A 82 -4.87 6.88 -7.40
CA PHE A 82 -5.17 5.70 -6.59
C PHE A 82 -5.91 4.64 -7.42
N ILE A 83 -5.49 3.39 -7.28
CA ILE A 83 -6.13 2.24 -7.96
C ILE A 83 -6.91 1.41 -6.96
N THR A 84 -6.25 0.90 -5.94
CA THR A 84 -6.88 0.05 -4.94
C THR A 84 -6.03 -0.05 -3.67
N VAL A 85 -6.56 -0.71 -2.67
CA VAL A 85 -5.83 -0.99 -1.44
C VAL A 85 -6.06 -2.46 -1.06
N LEU A 86 -5.04 -3.06 -0.45
CA LEU A 86 -5.11 -4.41 0.08
C LEU A 86 -4.82 -4.36 1.57
N ILE A 87 -5.56 -5.17 2.33
CA ILE A 87 -5.17 -5.56 3.68
C ILE A 87 -4.60 -6.95 3.47
N ALA A 88 -3.29 -7.03 3.26
CA ALA A 88 -2.65 -8.18 2.64
C ALA A 88 -2.50 -9.36 3.59
N ARG A 89 -2.44 -10.54 3.00
CA ARG A 89 -2.01 -11.76 3.68
C ARG A 89 -0.49 -11.85 3.61
N LEU A 90 0.09 -12.65 4.47
CA LEU A 90 1.54 -12.80 4.53
C LEU A 90 2.16 -13.19 3.19
N PRO A 91 1.62 -14.17 2.43
CA PRO A 91 2.22 -14.51 1.13
C PRO A 91 2.25 -13.33 0.14
N GLN A 92 1.25 -12.44 0.21
CA GLN A 92 1.22 -11.25 -0.64
C GLN A 92 2.33 -10.27 -0.28
N ILE A 93 2.62 -10.12 1.00
CA ILE A 93 3.69 -9.24 1.48
C ILE A 93 5.06 -9.84 1.13
N GLU A 94 5.21 -11.14 1.23
CA GLU A 94 6.47 -11.81 0.90
C GLU A 94 6.89 -11.61 -0.55
N ARG A 95 5.95 -11.37 -1.45
CA ARG A 95 6.24 -11.10 -2.86
C ARG A 95 7.06 -9.84 -3.06
N TYR A 96 6.99 -8.89 -2.13
CA TYR A 96 7.76 -7.65 -2.21
C TYR A 96 9.20 -7.81 -1.74
N ARG A 97 9.58 -9.02 -1.32
CA ARG A 97 10.96 -9.35 -0.88
C ARG A 97 11.44 -8.45 0.23
N ILE A 98 10.56 -8.15 1.16
CA ILE A 98 10.90 -7.42 2.38
C ILE A 98 11.08 -8.38 3.53
N ASN A 99 11.91 -7.98 4.47
CA ASN A 99 12.05 -8.69 5.73
C ASN A 99 10.83 -8.39 6.60
N VAL A 100 10.12 -9.42 7.02
CA VAL A 100 8.91 -9.25 7.82
C VAL A 100 9.23 -9.53 9.28
N PRO A 101 9.34 -8.48 10.11
CA PRO A 101 9.61 -8.67 11.56
C PRO A 101 8.44 -9.37 12.23
N PRO A 102 8.68 -10.00 13.40
CA PRO A 102 7.59 -10.66 14.14
C PRO A 102 6.40 -9.76 14.44
N ALA A 103 6.63 -8.50 14.79
CA ALA A 103 5.55 -7.54 15.06
C ALA A 103 4.65 -7.32 13.84
N MET A 104 5.25 -7.18 12.67
CA MET A 104 4.52 -7.03 11.42
C MET A 104 3.74 -8.30 11.08
N LYS A 105 4.38 -9.45 11.23
CA LYS A 105 3.75 -10.75 10.99
C LYS A 105 2.52 -10.94 11.88
N GLN A 106 2.61 -10.53 13.13
CA GLN A 106 1.51 -10.63 14.08
C GLN A 106 0.32 -9.75 13.68
N LYS A 107 0.60 -8.54 13.24
CA LYS A 107 -0.45 -7.63 12.76
C LYS A 107 -1.16 -8.19 11.52
N ILE A 108 -0.40 -8.72 10.58
CA ILE A 108 -0.96 -9.34 9.37
C ILE A 108 -1.86 -10.51 9.75
N LYS A 109 -1.41 -11.39 10.63
CA LYS A 109 -2.21 -12.51 11.12
C LYS A 109 -3.51 -12.04 11.79
N SER A 110 -3.41 -11.02 12.62
CA SER A 110 -4.57 -10.47 13.31
C SER A 110 -5.62 -9.96 12.32
N HIS A 111 -5.19 -9.27 11.27
CA HIS A 111 -6.11 -8.77 10.24
C HIS A 111 -6.83 -9.92 9.54
N VAL A 112 -6.12 -11.00 9.22
CA VAL A 112 -6.70 -12.18 8.58
C VAL A 112 -7.71 -12.86 9.51
N GLU A 113 -7.37 -13.02 10.78
CA GLU A 113 -8.26 -13.62 11.77
C GLU A 113 -9.56 -12.83 11.93
N LYS A 114 -9.50 -11.52 11.79
CA LYS A 114 -10.68 -10.65 11.86
C LYS A 114 -11.43 -10.55 10.53
N GLY A 115 -10.96 -11.22 9.49
CA GLY A 115 -11.57 -11.18 8.16
C GLY A 115 -11.39 -9.87 7.41
N LEU A 116 -10.47 -9.01 7.86
CA LEU A 116 -10.28 -7.68 7.27
C LEU A 116 -9.71 -7.75 5.85
N ASN A 117 -8.96 -8.80 5.55
CA ASN A 117 -8.41 -9.02 4.21
C ASN A 117 -9.47 -9.37 3.16
N GLU A 118 -10.69 -9.67 3.59
CA GLU A 118 -11.80 -10.06 2.71
C GLU A 118 -12.82 -8.95 2.50
N ILE A 119 -12.60 -7.77 3.06
CA ILE A 119 -13.50 -6.63 2.89
C ILE A 119 -13.49 -6.21 1.42
N GLU A 120 -14.69 -6.10 0.86
CA GLU A 120 -14.86 -5.66 -0.51
C GLU A 120 -14.54 -4.16 -0.67
N PHE A 121 -14.01 -3.84 -1.83
CA PHE A 121 -13.69 -2.46 -2.16
C PHE A 121 -14.92 -1.65 -2.43
#